data_b717724cb0a5a468401383b90d68fe4b
#
_entry.id   b717724cb0a5a468401383b90d68fe4b
#
_cell.length_a   1.000
_cell.length_b   1.000
_cell.length_c   1.000
_cell.angle_alpha   90.00
_cell.angle_beta   90.00
_cell.angle_gamma   90.00
#
_symmetry.space_group_name_H-M   'P 1'
#
loop_
_entity.id
_entity.type
_entity.pdbx_description
1 polymer ?
#
loop_
_entity_poly.entity_id
_entity_poly.type
_entity_poly.pdbx_seq_one_letter_code
_entity_poly.pdbx_strand_id
1 'polypeptide(L)'
;MAATCPSVGKSNYQAVWAVLEDVNGVLQKPTAADYIVPRGNATMNQTPTNSASEELSESLNVTDQFQDAVDAGEASIPMYLRLDPSGGHMQAHALILAAMGKVQERDAVTASLTSEVGAEDDTIPVEDISGGVLPPSGVVEVDTEKVRYSGRTIEDGVVTALTNCERGYAGTTAATHEAAASLTLKSRVYMQDTCRNRVSIWMKDDHTVTFGSGGAVTMTEFSMSNSGGQNVDVTVQFQRMGYCGRSFVSGTPSGQNITVVDSKDRSAVKAYSVGGYIKNTTKNLDNSGAGYRITAVDPVAGTITVEGTITSFADGDQLDAWTPLSSPVGEPLESRRASIYIDGQVGRIREGSLSMGTPAEFLQEIGDEYPGEAVDTKRELSITMNSFFRGDDAAELGKGYDGYEIPVVVRFGKEAGKTLSIGMDRVKMSMPEIGVDGASYTLDRTGAILGAKGEDALYIVQE
;
A
#
# COMPACT_ATOMS: atom_id res chain seq x y z
N MET A 1 -32.60 12.89 28.31
CA MET A 1 -32.79 12.68 26.85
C MET A 1 -31.43 12.30 26.29
N ALA A 2 -31.30 11.10 25.75
CA ALA A 2 -30.09 10.75 25.01
C ALA A 2 -30.06 11.58 23.73
N ALA A 3 -28.93 12.22 23.46
CA ALA A 3 -28.77 12.96 22.20
C ALA A 3 -28.86 11.96 21.04
N THR A 4 -29.88 12.11 20.20
CA THR A 4 -29.98 11.32 18.98
C THR A 4 -28.88 11.80 18.02
N CYS A 5 -27.93 10.93 17.71
CA CYS A 5 -26.95 11.20 16.66
C CYS A 5 -27.69 11.44 15.32
N PRO A 6 -27.21 12.41 14.52
CA PRO A 6 -27.82 12.65 13.21
C PRO A 6 -27.74 11.38 12.34
N SER A 7 -28.76 11.15 11.53
CA SER A 7 -28.82 10.01 10.59
C SER A 7 -27.90 10.17 9.37
N VAL A 8 -27.27 11.34 9.22
CA VAL A 8 -26.30 11.61 8.16
C VAL A 8 -24.93 11.15 8.61
N GLY A 9 -24.27 10.34 7.79
CA GLY A 9 -22.92 9.83 8.05
C GLY A 9 -21.91 10.97 8.17
N LYS A 10 -20.89 10.76 9.01
CA LYS A 10 -19.82 11.73 9.27
C LYS A 10 -18.57 11.34 8.50
N SER A 11 -18.06 12.22 7.65
CA SER A 11 -16.86 11.98 6.82
C SER A 11 -15.59 11.69 7.63
N ASN A 12 -15.54 12.02 8.92
CA ASN A 12 -14.39 11.78 9.79
C ASN A 12 -14.33 10.37 10.39
N TYR A 13 -15.28 9.50 10.06
CA TYR A 13 -15.36 8.13 10.59
C TYR A 13 -15.01 7.08 9.54
N GLN A 14 -14.01 7.37 8.70
CA GLN A 14 -13.50 6.38 7.76
C GLN A 14 -12.43 5.50 8.39
N ALA A 15 -12.49 4.21 8.05
CA ALA A 15 -11.48 3.22 8.37
C ALA A 15 -11.28 2.30 7.16
N VAL A 16 -10.05 1.96 6.87
CA VAL A 16 -9.67 1.12 5.72
C VAL A 16 -8.88 -0.09 6.21
N TRP A 17 -9.08 -1.22 5.58
CA TRP A 17 -8.26 -2.43 5.74
C TRP A 17 -7.88 -2.94 4.36
N ALA A 18 -6.65 -3.43 4.24
CA ALA A 18 -6.15 -4.10 3.05
C ALA A 18 -5.56 -5.45 3.44
N VAL A 19 -6.07 -6.52 2.84
CA VAL A 19 -5.71 -7.90 3.16
C VAL A 19 -5.19 -8.57 1.91
N LEU A 20 -4.07 -9.28 2.00
CA LEU A 20 -3.58 -10.11 0.90
C LEU A 20 -4.54 -11.27 0.63
N GLU A 21 -4.79 -11.57 -0.62
CA GLU A 21 -5.63 -12.68 -1.02
C GLU A 21 -4.82 -13.98 -1.14
N ASP A 22 -5.28 -15.03 -0.49
CA ASP A 22 -4.70 -16.38 -0.64
C ASP A 22 -4.96 -16.94 -2.03
N VAL A 23 -6.12 -16.61 -2.59
CA VAL A 23 -6.52 -16.94 -3.95
C VAL A 23 -7.03 -15.67 -4.61
N ASN A 24 -6.49 -15.33 -5.78
CA ASN A 24 -6.86 -14.13 -6.51
C ASN A 24 -8.38 -14.06 -6.78
N GLY A 25 -8.98 -12.90 -6.49
CA GLY A 25 -10.41 -12.67 -6.66
C GLY A 25 -11.29 -13.19 -5.51
N VAL A 26 -10.72 -13.89 -4.53
CA VAL A 26 -11.45 -14.40 -3.38
C VAL A 26 -11.32 -13.44 -2.20
N LEU A 27 -12.44 -12.82 -1.85
CA LEU A 27 -12.52 -11.86 -0.76
C LEU A 27 -12.00 -12.45 0.57
N GLN A 28 -10.99 -11.81 1.14
CA GLN A 28 -10.42 -12.15 2.43
C GLN A 28 -11.01 -11.31 3.56
N LYS A 29 -11.17 -11.92 4.72
CA LYS A 29 -11.67 -11.26 5.92
C LYS A 29 -10.59 -10.38 6.54
N PRO A 30 -10.91 -9.09 6.88
CA PRO A 30 -9.94 -8.22 7.54
C PRO A 30 -9.70 -8.63 9.00
N THR A 31 -8.49 -8.41 9.47
CA THR A 31 -8.09 -8.51 10.87
C THR A 31 -7.70 -7.14 11.43
N ALA A 32 -7.45 -7.07 12.72
CA ALA A 32 -6.99 -5.81 13.34
C ALA A 32 -5.63 -5.34 12.81
N ALA A 33 -4.79 -6.27 12.35
CA ALA A 33 -3.45 -5.97 11.82
C ALA A 33 -3.48 -5.32 10.43
N ASP A 34 -4.55 -5.53 9.67
CA ASP A 34 -4.70 -5.04 8.30
C ASP A 34 -5.22 -3.59 8.23
N TYR A 35 -5.38 -2.95 9.38
CA TYR A 35 -5.96 -1.63 9.51
C TYR A 35 -5.03 -0.54 8.99
N ILE A 36 -5.60 0.34 8.15
CA ILE A 36 -4.93 1.51 7.58
C ILE A 36 -5.69 2.77 8.02
N VAL A 37 -4.98 3.74 8.58
CA VAL A 37 -5.54 5.06 8.89
C VAL A 37 -5.46 5.94 7.66
N PRO A 38 -6.58 6.29 7.02
CA PRO A 38 -6.55 7.22 5.90
C PRO A 38 -6.17 8.63 6.38
N ARG A 39 -5.41 9.35 5.56
CA ARG A 39 -5.03 10.76 5.81
C ARG A 39 -6.16 11.75 5.49
N GLY A 40 -7.01 11.38 4.56
CA GLY A 40 -8.14 12.15 4.08
C GLY A 40 -9.28 11.22 3.71
N ASN A 41 -10.16 11.64 2.85
CA ASN A 41 -11.23 10.77 2.37
C ASN A 41 -10.67 9.72 1.42
N ALA A 42 -10.64 8.48 1.86
CA ALA A 42 -10.48 7.35 0.96
C ALA A 42 -11.76 7.18 0.13
N THR A 43 -11.61 6.75 -1.10
CA THR A 43 -12.75 6.54 -2.01
C THR A 43 -12.72 5.12 -2.56
N MET A 44 -13.90 4.58 -2.82
CA MET A 44 -14.06 3.27 -3.43
C MET A 44 -15.33 3.29 -4.29
N ASN A 45 -15.19 2.96 -5.57
CA ASN A 45 -16.28 3.04 -6.53
C ASN A 45 -16.19 1.94 -7.59
N GLN A 46 -17.33 1.43 -7.98
CA GLN A 46 -17.52 0.58 -9.16
C GLN A 46 -18.91 0.85 -9.70
N THR A 47 -18.99 1.39 -10.91
CA THR A 47 -20.26 1.82 -11.49
C THR A 47 -20.52 1.06 -12.78
N PRO A 48 -21.68 0.41 -12.94
CA PRO A 48 -22.07 -0.15 -14.22
C PRO A 48 -22.31 0.96 -15.23
N THR A 49 -21.97 0.71 -16.47
CA THR A 49 -22.32 1.56 -17.61
C THR A 49 -23.61 1.07 -18.27
N ASN A 50 -24.32 1.96 -18.94
CA ASN A 50 -25.53 1.63 -19.67
C ASN A 50 -25.41 2.15 -21.11
N SER A 51 -25.72 1.30 -22.07
CA SER A 51 -25.82 1.67 -23.49
C SER A 51 -27.27 1.96 -23.83
N ALA A 52 -27.52 3.05 -24.58
CA ALA A 52 -28.82 3.37 -25.09
C ALA A 52 -29.22 2.40 -26.21
N SER A 53 -30.49 2.00 -26.26
CA SER A 53 -31.01 1.25 -27.39
C SER A 53 -30.94 2.08 -28.69
N GLU A 54 -30.40 1.49 -29.74
CA GLU A 54 -30.36 2.06 -31.11
C GLU A 54 -31.61 1.71 -31.91
N GLU A 55 -32.63 1.13 -31.27
CA GLU A 55 -33.87 0.81 -31.95
C GLU A 55 -34.56 2.06 -32.51
N LEU A 56 -34.91 2.02 -33.78
CA LEU A 56 -35.68 3.07 -34.44
C LEU A 56 -37.14 2.98 -34.00
N SER A 57 -37.55 3.91 -33.14
CA SER A 57 -38.94 4.06 -32.74
C SER A 57 -39.56 5.31 -33.38
N GLU A 58 -40.86 5.44 -33.39
CA GLU A 58 -41.55 6.65 -33.82
C GLU A 58 -41.37 7.84 -32.86
N SER A 59 -40.52 7.71 -31.87
CA SER A 59 -40.19 8.70 -30.85
C SER A 59 -38.81 9.31 -31.06
N LEU A 60 -38.65 10.58 -30.73
CA LEU A 60 -37.34 11.24 -30.65
C LEU A 60 -36.59 10.94 -29.35
N ASN A 61 -37.20 10.21 -28.43
CA ASN A 61 -36.60 9.83 -27.18
C ASN A 61 -36.05 8.41 -27.26
N VAL A 62 -34.96 8.14 -26.53
CA VAL A 62 -34.45 6.78 -26.30
C VAL A 62 -35.51 5.99 -25.56
N THR A 63 -35.86 4.81 -26.12
CA THR A 63 -36.98 3.98 -25.60
C THR A 63 -36.52 2.97 -24.57
N ASP A 64 -35.23 2.56 -24.59
CA ASP A 64 -34.68 1.59 -23.65
C ASP A 64 -33.16 1.78 -23.45
N GLN A 65 -32.62 1.22 -22.37
CA GLN A 65 -31.20 1.19 -22.07
C GLN A 65 -30.81 -0.22 -21.61
N PHE A 66 -29.68 -0.71 -22.13
CA PHE A 66 -29.10 -1.98 -21.71
C PHE A 66 -27.98 -1.71 -20.70
N GLN A 67 -27.96 -2.47 -19.62
CA GLN A 67 -26.82 -2.46 -18.72
C GLN A 67 -25.67 -3.24 -19.35
N ASP A 68 -24.56 -2.58 -19.51
CA ASP A 68 -23.31 -3.22 -19.97
C ASP A 68 -22.67 -4.01 -18.81
N ALA A 69 -21.67 -4.81 -19.14
CA ALA A 69 -20.83 -5.44 -18.12
C ALA A 69 -20.14 -4.37 -17.25
N VAL A 70 -19.86 -4.71 -16.01
CA VAL A 70 -19.29 -3.78 -15.04
C VAL A 70 -17.77 -3.75 -15.19
N ASP A 71 -17.21 -2.59 -15.43
CA ASP A 71 -15.74 -2.40 -15.47
C ASP A 71 -15.09 -2.61 -14.08
N ALA A 72 -13.76 -2.74 -14.08
CA ALA A 72 -13.01 -2.78 -12.84
C ALA A 72 -13.29 -1.55 -11.97
N GLY A 73 -13.52 -1.78 -10.69
CA GLY A 73 -13.68 -0.70 -9.71
C GLY A 73 -12.35 -0.08 -9.34
N GLU A 74 -12.40 1.08 -8.69
CA GLU A 74 -11.23 1.80 -8.21
C GLU A 74 -11.36 2.23 -6.76
N ALA A 75 -10.28 2.09 -6.00
CA ALA A 75 -10.14 2.64 -4.65
C ALA A 75 -8.89 3.53 -4.58
N SER A 76 -9.05 4.72 -4.00
CA SER A 76 -7.94 5.64 -3.70
C SER A 76 -7.79 5.75 -2.19
N ILE A 77 -6.58 5.45 -1.70
CA ILE A 77 -6.28 5.36 -0.27
C ILE A 77 -5.11 6.29 0.06
N PRO A 78 -5.39 7.56 0.40
CA PRO A 78 -4.38 8.48 0.90
C PRO A 78 -4.05 8.14 2.35
N MET A 79 -2.76 8.03 2.71
CA MET A 79 -2.34 7.68 4.06
C MET A 79 -1.03 8.35 4.46
N TYR A 80 -0.73 8.35 5.76
CA TYR A 80 0.62 8.61 6.25
C TYR A 80 1.39 7.29 6.39
N LEU A 81 2.66 7.33 6.04
CA LEU A 81 3.54 6.20 6.28
C LEU A 81 3.75 6.00 7.79
N ARG A 82 3.48 4.78 8.27
CA ARG A 82 3.61 4.37 9.68
C ARG A 82 4.37 3.06 9.77
N LEU A 83 5.31 2.99 10.69
CA LEU A 83 6.09 1.80 10.96
C LEU A 83 5.74 1.24 12.34
N ASP A 84 5.75 -0.06 12.46
CA ASP A 84 5.59 -0.73 13.75
C ASP A 84 6.90 -0.61 14.56
N PRO A 85 6.87 0.10 15.71
CA PRO A 85 8.05 0.25 16.55
C PRO A 85 8.52 -1.05 17.18
N SER A 86 7.68 -2.09 17.22
CA SER A 86 8.06 -3.43 17.69
C SER A 86 8.82 -4.25 16.65
N GLY A 87 9.01 -3.69 15.43
CA GLY A 87 9.67 -4.37 14.33
C GLY A 87 8.74 -5.27 13.49
N GLY A 88 7.43 -5.19 13.71
CA GLY A 88 6.42 -5.81 12.87
C GLY A 88 6.34 -5.19 11.47
N HIS A 89 5.34 -5.60 10.69
CA HIS A 89 5.10 -5.03 9.37
C HIS A 89 4.60 -3.58 9.47
N MET A 90 4.94 -2.77 8.46
CA MET A 90 4.40 -1.42 8.34
C MET A 90 2.87 -1.45 8.12
N GLN A 91 2.18 -0.35 8.45
CA GLN A 91 0.72 -0.26 8.34
C GLN A 91 0.17 -0.62 6.94
N ALA A 92 0.86 -0.24 5.87
CA ALA A 92 0.45 -0.50 4.49
C ALA A 92 1.09 -1.78 3.91
N HIS A 93 1.52 -2.73 4.73
CA HIS A 93 2.25 -3.93 4.31
C HIS A 93 1.58 -4.64 3.13
N ALA A 94 0.28 -4.94 3.22
CA ALA A 94 -0.44 -5.66 2.17
C ALA A 94 -0.45 -4.90 0.85
N LEU A 95 -0.65 -3.56 0.87
CA LEU A 95 -0.64 -2.73 -0.33
C LEU A 95 0.76 -2.65 -0.95
N ILE A 96 1.78 -2.42 -0.14
CA ILE A 96 3.17 -2.35 -0.62
C ILE A 96 3.63 -3.71 -1.16
N LEU A 97 3.28 -4.81 -0.48
CA LEU A 97 3.61 -6.14 -0.97
C LEU A 97 2.86 -6.48 -2.27
N ALA A 98 1.60 -6.06 -2.41
CA ALA A 98 0.85 -6.24 -3.65
C ALA A 98 1.42 -5.41 -4.81
N ALA A 99 1.97 -4.22 -4.54
CA ALA A 99 2.66 -3.40 -5.53
C ALA A 99 4.01 -3.99 -5.95
N MET A 100 4.80 -4.47 -4.98
CA MET A 100 6.17 -4.97 -5.18
C MET A 100 6.19 -6.43 -5.64
N GLY A 101 5.43 -7.30 -4.99
CA GLY A 101 5.29 -8.73 -5.29
C GLY A 101 5.99 -9.65 -4.29
N LYS A 102 7.14 -9.26 -3.72
CA LYS A 102 7.94 -10.10 -2.82
C LYS A 102 8.44 -9.33 -1.60
N VAL A 103 8.52 -10.02 -0.47
CA VAL A 103 9.16 -9.53 0.75
C VAL A 103 10.25 -10.48 1.20
N GLN A 104 11.37 -9.92 1.63
CA GLN A 104 12.47 -10.62 2.29
C GLN A 104 12.45 -10.19 3.76
N GLU A 105 12.28 -11.15 4.64
CA GLU A 105 12.20 -10.89 6.08
C GLU A 105 13.56 -10.54 6.67
N ARG A 106 13.56 -10.00 7.88
CA ARG A 106 14.75 -9.74 8.67
C ARG A 106 15.51 -11.03 8.92
N ASP A 107 16.83 -10.95 9.03
CA ASP A 107 17.75 -12.06 9.28
C ASP A 107 17.77 -13.16 8.17
N ALA A 108 17.07 -12.94 7.06
CA ALA A 108 17.03 -13.88 5.95
C ALA A 108 18.31 -13.89 5.11
N VAL A 109 19.09 -12.81 5.15
CA VAL A 109 20.31 -12.66 4.33
C VAL A 109 21.54 -12.59 5.19
N THR A 110 22.54 -13.38 4.80
CA THR A 110 23.86 -13.36 5.39
C THR A 110 24.93 -13.16 4.32
N ALA A 111 26.04 -12.58 4.72
CA ALA A 111 27.24 -12.42 3.89
C ALA A 111 28.49 -12.53 4.78
N SER A 112 29.67 -12.57 4.18
CA SER A 112 30.96 -12.59 4.89
C SER A 112 31.79 -11.37 4.51
N LEU A 113 32.59 -10.88 5.42
CA LEU A 113 33.56 -9.82 5.13
C LEU A 113 34.73 -10.40 4.31
N THR A 114 35.16 -9.70 3.26
CA THR A 114 36.32 -10.11 2.44
C THR A 114 37.66 -9.74 3.06
N SER A 115 37.68 -8.70 3.89
CA SER A 115 38.86 -8.20 4.58
C SER A 115 38.50 -7.67 5.96
N GLU A 116 39.52 -7.40 6.78
CA GLU A 116 39.36 -6.70 8.04
C GLU A 116 38.76 -5.30 7.79
N VAL A 117 37.82 -4.89 8.66
CA VAL A 117 37.12 -3.60 8.62
C VAL A 117 37.38 -2.87 9.93
N GLY A 118 38.02 -1.71 9.88
CA GLY A 118 38.29 -0.84 11.04
C GLY A 118 37.01 -0.17 11.59
N ALA A 119 37.08 0.31 12.82
CA ALA A 119 35.94 0.96 13.47
C ALA A 119 35.50 2.27 12.80
N GLU A 120 36.42 2.94 12.07
CA GLU A 120 36.19 4.23 11.38
C GLU A 120 35.89 4.07 9.88
N ASP A 121 35.94 2.83 9.36
CA ASP A 121 35.73 2.60 7.93
C ASP A 121 34.26 2.82 7.56
N ASP A 122 34.00 3.56 6.51
CA ASP A 122 32.69 3.88 5.94
C ASP A 122 32.27 2.92 4.80
N THR A 123 33.15 1.98 4.48
CA THR A 123 32.93 0.95 3.45
C THR A 123 33.18 -0.43 4.02
N ILE A 124 32.27 -1.35 3.79
CA ILE A 124 32.32 -2.74 4.26
C ILE A 124 32.37 -3.65 3.05
N PRO A 125 33.53 -4.25 2.72
CA PRO A 125 33.65 -5.19 1.62
C PRO A 125 33.01 -6.54 2.00
N VAL A 126 32.17 -7.09 1.10
CA VAL A 126 31.36 -8.29 1.34
C VAL A 126 31.47 -9.29 0.20
N GLU A 127 31.29 -10.56 0.53
CA GLU A 127 31.16 -11.68 -0.42
C GLU A 127 30.21 -12.75 0.12
N ASP A 128 30.00 -13.81 -0.67
CA ASP A 128 29.26 -15.00 -0.27
C ASP A 128 27.84 -14.71 0.26
N ILE A 129 27.12 -13.83 -0.45
CA ILE A 129 25.75 -13.44 -0.08
C ILE A 129 24.82 -14.64 -0.26
N SER A 130 24.15 -15.01 0.80
CA SER A 130 23.19 -16.12 0.81
C SER A 130 21.84 -15.70 1.39
N GLY A 131 20.78 -16.44 1.02
CA GLY A 131 19.43 -16.25 1.54
C GLY A 131 18.62 -15.16 0.85
N GLY A 132 19.22 -14.37 -0.04
CA GLY A 132 18.51 -13.29 -0.76
C GLY A 132 19.43 -12.17 -1.28
N VAL A 133 18.96 -10.94 -1.20
CA VAL A 133 19.62 -9.75 -1.75
C VAL A 133 19.95 -8.75 -0.65
N LEU A 134 21.15 -8.16 -0.70
CA LEU A 134 21.49 -6.95 0.06
C LEU A 134 20.98 -5.73 -0.75
N PRO A 135 20.01 -4.96 -0.25
CA PRO A 135 19.43 -3.80 -0.95
C PRO A 135 20.43 -2.63 -1.00
N PRO A 136 20.13 -1.52 -1.75
CA PRO A 136 20.97 -0.33 -1.80
C PRO A 136 21.13 0.42 -0.47
N SER A 137 20.27 0.14 0.49
CA SER A 137 20.30 0.72 1.84
C SER A 137 19.73 -0.26 2.85
N GLY A 138 20.11 -0.13 4.11
CA GLY A 138 19.60 -0.99 5.17
C GLY A 138 20.48 -0.97 6.42
N VAL A 139 20.17 -1.88 7.34
CA VAL A 139 20.95 -2.11 8.56
C VAL A 139 21.47 -3.55 8.53
N VAL A 140 22.74 -3.70 8.73
CA VAL A 140 23.39 -5.01 8.89
C VAL A 140 23.98 -5.13 10.29
N GLU A 141 24.12 -6.35 10.77
CA GLU A 141 24.80 -6.66 12.02
C GLU A 141 26.03 -7.51 11.74
N VAL A 142 27.18 -7.05 12.21
CA VAL A 142 28.43 -7.79 12.18
C VAL A 142 28.84 -8.02 13.63
N ASP A 143 28.94 -9.29 14.03
CA ASP A 143 29.10 -9.70 15.43
C ASP A 143 28.01 -9.10 16.33
N THR A 144 28.30 -8.00 17.04
CA THR A 144 27.36 -7.28 17.91
C THR A 144 27.13 -5.83 17.50
N GLU A 145 27.85 -5.37 16.46
CA GLU A 145 27.70 -4.03 15.93
C GLU A 145 26.61 -3.97 14.87
N LYS A 146 25.72 -2.98 14.98
CA LYS A 146 24.80 -2.62 13.90
C LYS A 146 25.40 -1.49 13.08
N VAL A 147 25.42 -1.70 11.77
CA VAL A 147 25.90 -0.73 10.79
C VAL A 147 24.76 -0.39 9.83
N ARG A 148 24.47 0.89 9.68
CA ARG A 148 23.52 1.39 8.69
C ARG A 148 24.27 1.86 7.47
N TYR A 149 23.87 1.43 6.28
CA TYR A 149 24.49 1.82 5.02
C TYR A 149 23.50 2.51 4.07
N SER A 150 24.00 3.30 3.11
CA SER A 150 23.19 4.08 2.17
C SER A 150 23.71 4.01 0.75
N GLY A 151 24.44 2.97 0.42
CA GLY A 151 24.96 2.67 -0.89
C GLY A 151 25.57 1.28 -0.95
N ARG A 152 25.76 0.76 -2.14
CA ARG A 152 26.46 -0.50 -2.39
C ARG A 152 27.23 -0.42 -3.70
N THR A 153 28.32 -1.16 -3.78
CA THR A 153 29.09 -1.37 -5.03
C THR A 153 28.65 -2.68 -5.64
N ILE A 154 28.37 -2.66 -6.94
CA ILE A 154 28.01 -3.86 -7.71
C ILE A 154 29.05 -4.03 -8.80
N GLU A 155 29.69 -5.20 -8.84
CA GLU A 155 30.61 -5.61 -9.90
C GLU A 155 30.09 -6.92 -10.52
N ASP A 156 29.98 -6.97 -11.84
CA ASP A 156 29.45 -8.13 -12.59
C ASP A 156 28.08 -8.63 -12.09
N GLY A 157 27.27 -7.71 -11.54
CA GLY A 157 25.92 -8.02 -11.01
C GLY A 157 25.93 -8.64 -9.61
N VAL A 158 27.06 -8.61 -8.90
CA VAL A 158 27.23 -9.07 -7.52
C VAL A 158 27.58 -7.86 -6.64
N VAL A 159 27.00 -7.80 -5.43
CA VAL A 159 27.34 -6.79 -4.44
C VAL A 159 28.71 -7.13 -3.85
N THR A 160 29.69 -6.23 -3.97
CA THR A 160 31.06 -6.41 -3.49
C THR A 160 31.37 -5.54 -2.27
N ALA A 161 30.64 -4.46 -2.04
CA ALA A 161 30.79 -3.65 -0.84
C ALA A 161 29.51 -2.90 -0.48
N LEU A 162 29.33 -2.62 0.81
CA LEU A 162 28.37 -1.66 1.35
C LEU A 162 29.10 -0.34 1.59
N THR A 163 28.48 0.77 1.19
CA THR A 163 29.13 2.11 1.23
C THR A 163 28.29 3.11 2.02
N ASN A 164 28.91 4.23 2.40
CA ASN A 164 28.30 5.24 3.28
C ASN A 164 27.77 4.61 4.57
N CYS A 165 28.63 3.85 5.24
CA CYS A 165 28.32 3.13 6.44
C CYS A 165 28.35 4.05 7.65
N GLU A 166 27.25 4.09 8.41
CA GLU A 166 27.17 4.70 9.74
C GLU A 166 27.43 3.61 10.78
N ARG A 167 28.62 3.67 11.39
CA ARG A 167 29.10 2.69 12.36
C ARG A 167 28.45 2.90 13.73
N GLY A 168 28.34 1.82 14.52
CA GLY A 168 27.76 1.89 15.86
C GLY A 168 26.28 2.30 15.88
N TYR A 169 25.53 2.00 14.84
CA TYR A 169 24.11 2.39 14.69
C TYR A 169 23.23 1.76 15.78
N ALA A 170 22.12 2.42 16.10
CA ALA A 170 21.12 1.96 17.09
C ALA A 170 21.69 1.76 18.51
N GLY A 171 22.73 2.53 18.88
CA GLY A 171 23.34 2.49 20.21
C GLY A 171 24.33 1.36 20.42
N THR A 172 24.76 0.67 19.37
CA THR A 172 25.90 -0.25 19.43
C THR A 172 27.22 0.52 19.37
N THR A 173 28.33 -0.14 19.66
CA THR A 173 29.66 0.47 19.60
C THR A 173 30.38 0.03 18.36
N ALA A 174 30.97 0.99 17.61
CA ALA A 174 31.80 0.70 16.47
C ALA A 174 33.04 -0.10 16.90
N ALA A 175 33.33 -1.18 16.20
CA ALA A 175 34.45 -2.09 16.49
C ALA A 175 35.17 -2.50 15.21
N THR A 176 36.38 -3.04 15.37
CA THR A 176 37.11 -3.68 14.29
C THR A 176 36.58 -5.10 14.13
N HIS A 177 36.33 -5.52 12.88
CA HIS A 177 35.88 -6.84 12.52
C HIS A 177 36.91 -7.55 11.66
N GLU A 178 37.21 -8.79 11.98
CA GLU A 178 38.14 -9.63 11.26
C GLU A 178 37.60 -10.04 9.88
N ALA A 179 38.47 -10.37 8.96
CA ALA A 179 38.09 -10.99 7.70
C ALA A 179 37.30 -12.29 7.94
N ALA A 180 36.33 -12.59 7.07
CA ALA A 180 35.38 -13.68 7.17
C ALA A 180 34.38 -13.59 8.35
N ALA A 181 34.32 -12.47 9.09
CA ALA A 181 33.22 -12.24 10.04
C ALA A 181 31.87 -12.28 9.33
N SER A 182 30.88 -12.91 9.97
CA SER A 182 29.53 -13.02 9.41
C SER A 182 28.74 -11.72 9.57
N LEU A 183 28.09 -11.31 8.49
CA LEU A 183 27.20 -10.17 8.42
C LEU A 183 25.77 -10.64 8.19
N THR A 184 24.80 -10.09 8.92
CA THR A 184 23.36 -10.44 8.77
C THR A 184 22.55 -9.18 8.52
N LEU A 185 21.66 -9.21 7.52
CA LEU A 185 20.77 -8.10 7.21
C LEU A 185 19.61 -8.04 8.23
N LYS A 186 19.49 -6.93 8.95
CA LYS A 186 18.47 -6.69 9.98
C LYS A 186 17.24 -5.95 9.47
N SER A 187 17.21 -5.58 8.21
CA SER A 187 16.11 -4.87 7.57
C SER A 187 15.17 -5.83 6.84
N ARG A 188 13.88 -5.49 6.81
CA ARG A 188 12.91 -6.13 5.92
C ARG A 188 12.92 -5.42 4.57
N VAL A 189 12.91 -6.18 3.48
CA VAL A 189 13.04 -5.65 2.12
C VAL A 189 11.86 -6.07 1.26
N TYR A 190 11.15 -5.10 0.73
CA TYR A 190 10.15 -5.32 -0.32
C TYR A 190 10.83 -5.16 -1.66
N MET A 191 10.69 -6.16 -2.50
CA MET A 191 11.33 -6.26 -3.81
C MET A 191 10.28 -6.49 -4.89
N GLN A 192 10.61 -6.09 -6.09
CA GLN A 192 9.78 -6.36 -7.25
C GLN A 192 9.80 -7.86 -7.59
N ASP A 193 8.67 -8.36 -8.08
CA ASP A 193 8.53 -9.72 -8.62
C ASP A 193 7.68 -9.66 -9.89
N THR A 194 7.80 -10.66 -10.74
CA THR A 194 6.96 -10.84 -11.92
C THR A 194 5.51 -11.15 -11.55
N CYS A 195 5.31 -11.89 -10.46
CA CYS A 195 3.99 -12.20 -9.92
C CYS A 195 3.66 -11.25 -8.78
N ARG A 196 2.55 -10.52 -8.90
CA ARG A 196 2.07 -9.63 -7.85
C ARG A 196 0.89 -10.24 -7.10
N ASN A 197 0.86 -10.02 -5.81
CA ASN A 197 -0.26 -10.42 -4.97
C ASN A 197 -1.49 -9.56 -5.24
N ARG A 198 -2.66 -10.10 -5.02
CA ARG A 198 -3.93 -9.35 -5.03
C ARG A 198 -4.35 -9.03 -3.60
N VAL A 199 -5.18 -8.00 -3.47
CA VAL A 199 -5.66 -7.53 -2.17
C VAL A 199 -7.18 -7.41 -2.14
N SER A 200 -7.75 -7.75 -1.02
CA SER A 200 -9.11 -7.38 -0.65
C SER A 200 -9.08 -6.06 0.10
N ILE A 201 -9.84 -5.08 -0.36
CA ILE A 201 -9.97 -3.77 0.29
C ILE A 201 -11.30 -3.70 1.02
N TRP A 202 -11.27 -3.19 2.24
CA TRP A 202 -12.45 -2.94 3.05
C TRP A 202 -12.44 -1.48 3.50
N MET A 203 -13.51 -0.78 3.26
CA MET A 203 -13.67 0.62 3.66
C MET A 203 -14.96 0.77 4.46
N LYS A 204 -14.85 1.31 5.65
CA LYS A 204 -15.97 1.62 6.51
C LYS A 204 -16.22 3.13 6.54
N ASP A 205 -17.44 3.51 6.25
CA ASP A 205 -17.97 4.85 6.38
C ASP A 205 -19.12 4.83 7.39
N ASP A 206 -18.87 5.31 8.61
CA ASP A 206 -19.83 5.37 9.72
C ASP A 206 -20.72 4.11 9.85
N HIS A 207 -21.71 3.92 8.96
CA HIS A 207 -22.70 2.87 9.02
C HIS A 207 -22.60 1.81 7.91
N THR A 208 -21.80 2.07 6.89
CA THR A 208 -21.66 1.20 5.72
C THR A 208 -20.23 0.70 5.62
N VAL A 209 -20.10 -0.53 5.21
CA VAL A 209 -18.82 -1.12 4.79
C VAL A 209 -18.91 -1.47 3.32
N THR A 210 -18.03 -0.91 2.53
CA THR A 210 -17.76 -1.33 1.15
C THR A 210 -16.53 -2.21 1.11
N PHE A 211 -16.51 -3.18 0.23
CA PHE A 211 -15.35 -4.06 0.06
C PHE A 211 -15.15 -4.43 -1.39
N GLY A 212 -13.90 -4.66 -1.78
CA GLY A 212 -13.51 -5.08 -3.11
C GLY A 212 -12.60 -6.29 -3.06
N SER A 213 -12.74 -7.20 -4.02
CA SER A 213 -11.89 -8.38 -4.20
C SER A 213 -11.16 -8.36 -5.53
N GLY A 214 -10.06 -9.13 -5.62
CA GLY A 214 -9.20 -9.17 -6.80
C GLY A 214 -8.46 -7.86 -7.05
N GLY A 215 -8.12 -7.13 -5.97
CA GLY A 215 -7.50 -5.82 -6.06
C GLY A 215 -6.05 -5.88 -6.55
N ALA A 216 -5.75 -5.15 -7.64
CA ALA A 216 -4.40 -4.90 -8.11
C ALA A 216 -4.00 -3.47 -7.73
N VAL A 217 -2.88 -3.31 -7.05
CA VAL A 217 -2.31 -1.97 -6.82
C VAL A 217 -1.78 -1.44 -8.15
N THR A 218 -2.33 -0.34 -8.63
CA THR A 218 -1.97 0.23 -9.94
C THR A 218 -1.06 1.44 -9.84
N MET A 219 -1.10 2.16 -8.72
CA MET A 219 -0.24 3.31 -8.47
C MET A 219 0.11 3.40 -6.99
N THR A 220 1.36 3.68 -6.70
CA THR A 220 1.84 4.07 -5.36
C THR A 220 2.73 5.29 -5.50
N GLU A 221 2.39 6.37 -4.82
CA GLU A 221 3.13 7.61 -4.85
C GLU A 221 3.60 7.99 -3.44
N PHE A 222 4.91 8.22 -3.30
CA PHE A 222 5.54 8.72 -2.09
C PHE A 222 5.88 10.20 -2.29
N SER A 223 5.23 11.08 -1.54
CA SER A 223 5.52 12.52 -1.60
C SER A 223 6.68 12.87 -0.68
N MET A 224 7.65 13.59 -1.19
CA MET A 224 8.79 14.11 -0.42
C MET A 224 8.57 15.61 -0.19
N SER A 225 8.50 16.03 1.07
CA SER A 225 8.37 17.44 1.44
C SER A 225 9.18 17.75 2.70
N ASN A 226 9.33 19.01 3.03
CA ASN A 226 10.06 19.44 4.24
C ASN A 226 9.15 19.66 5.45
N SER A 227 7.85 19.39 5.32
CA SER A 227 6.86 19.63 6.37
C SER A 227 5.79 18.54 6.42
N GLY A 228 5.18 18.37 7.60
CA GLY A 228 4.09 17.42 7.80
C GLY A 228 4.55 15.98 7.98
N GLY A 229 3.60 15.05 7.85
CA GLY A 229 3.87 13.62 7.83
C GLY A 229 4.22 13.14 6.42
N GLN A 230 4.92 12.01 6.33
CA GLN A 230 5.25 11.39 5.05
C GLN A 230 3.98 10.84 4.39
N ASN A 231 3.60 11.41 3.26
CA ASN A 231 2.42 11.02 2.50
C ASN A 231 2.72 9.85 1.57
N VAL A 232 1.75 8.94 1.52
CA VAL A 232 1.69 7.86 0.54
C VAL A 232 0.27 7.79 0.01
N ASP A 233 0.11 7.85 -1.29
CA ASP A 233 -1.17 7.74 -1.96
C ASP A 233 -1.16 6.45 -2.79
N VAL A 234 -2.14 5.56 -2.55
CA VAL A 234 -2.23 4.26 -3.22
C VAL A 234 -3.53 4.15 -3.98
N THR A 235 -3.47 3.76 -5.24
CA THR A 235 -4.63 3.44 -6.07
C THR A 235 -4.68 1.94 -6.30
N VAL A 236 -5.86 1.35 -6.08
CA VAL A 236 -6.13 -0.07 -6.28
C VAL A 236 -7.30 -0.20 -7.23
N GLN A 237 -7.14 -0.95 -8.31
CA GLN A 237 -8.25 -1.39 -9.14
C GLN A 237 -8.65 -2.80 -8.72
N PHE A 238 -9.96 -3.12 -8.72
CA PHE A 238 -10.47 -4.39 -8.22
C PHE A 238 -11.59 -4.95 -9.11
N GLN A 239 -11.77 -6.27 -9.06
CA GLN A 239 -12.70 -7.00 -9.93
C GLN A 239 -14.16 -6.74 -9.52
N ARG A 240 -14.47 -6.88 -8.24
CA ARG A 240 -15.85 -6.86 -7.76
C ARG A 240 -15.96 -6.07 -6.46
N MET A 241 -16.96 -5.19 -6.42
CA MET A 241 -17.37 -4.46 -5.22
C MET A 241 -18.59 -5.11 -4.56
N GLY A 242 -18.57 -5.12 -3.24
CA GLY A 242 -19.72 -5.45 -2.42
C GLY A 242 -19.89 -4.45 -1.28
N TYR A 243 -21.00 -4.52 -0.59
CA TYR A 243 -21.28 -3.62 0.53
C TYR A 243 -22.18 -4.27 1.59
N CYS A 244 -22.10 -3.74 2.80
CA CYS A 244 -23.01 -4.04 3.91
C CYS A 244 -23.44 -2.71 4.54
N GLY A 245 -24.74 -2.55 4.67
CA GLY A 245 -25.34 -1.36 5.28
C GLY A 245 -26.01 -1.66 6.62
N ARG A 246 -26.74 -0.68 7.09
CA ARG A 246 -27.62 -0.81 8.27
C ARG A 246 -29.02 -1.28 7.87
N SER A 247 -29.59 -2.18 8.65
CA SER A 247 -30.99 -2.62 8.51
C SER A 247 -31.57 -3.08 9.84
N PHE A 248 -32.79 -3.56 9.78
CA PHE A 248 -33.50 -4.16 10.91
C PHE A 248 -33.98 -5.56 10.56
N VAL A 249 -34.03 -6.44 11.55
CA VAL A 249 -34.61 -7.77 11.42
C VAL A 249 -36.12 -7.64 11.35
N SER A 250 -36.75 -8.28 10.37
CA SER A 250 -38.20 -8.37 10.28
C SER A 250 -38.65 -9.79 10.56
N GLY A 251 -39.51 -9.94 11.57
CA GLY A 251 -40.01 -11.24 12.03
C GLY A 251 -38.93 -12.06 12.77
N THR A 252 -39.27 -13.33 13.01
CA THR A 252 -38.33 -14.26 13.65
C THR A 252 -37.45 -14.93 12.62
N PRO A 253 -36.10 -14.85 12.73
CA PRO A 253 -35.18 -15.54 11.83
C PRO A 253 -35.46 -17.07 11.79
N SER A 254 -35.31 -17.65 10.61
CA SER A 254 -35.51 -19.10 10.39
C SER A 254 -34.17 -19.75 10.02
N GLY A 255 -33.64 -20.56 10.91
CA GLY A 255 -32.32 -21.18 10.72
C GLY A 255 -31.23 -20.15 10.66
N GLN A 256 -30.64 -19.95 9.49
CA GLN A 256 -29.60 -18.95 9.20
C GLN A 256 -30.11 -17.77 8.36
N ASN A 257 -31.42 -17.77 8.03
CA ASN A 257 -32.03 -16.76 7.19
C ASN A 257 -32.63 -15.62 8.02
N ILE A 258 -32.34 -14.39 7.62
CA ILE A 258 -32.81 -13.16 8.24
C ILE A 258 -33.54 -12.34 7.19
N THR A 259 -34.82 -12.02 7.42
CA THR A 259 -35.51 -11.01 6.62
C THR A 259 -35.07 -9.64 7.08
N VAL A 260 -34.64 -8.79 6.14
CA VAL A 260 -34.06 -7.48 6.45
C VAL A 260 -34.89 -6.35 5.84
N VAL A 261 -35.16 -5.34 6.66
CA VAL A 261 -35.94 -4.16 6.28
C VAL A 261 -35.23 -2.87 6.67
N ASP A 262 -35.57 -1.76 6.01
CA ASP A 262 -35.12 -0.42 6.40
C ASP A 262 -35.99 0.14 7.55
N SER A 263 -35.72 1.36 7.99
CA SER A 263 -36.50 2.05 9.04
C SER A 263 -37.94 2.38 8.65
N LYS A 264 -38.37 2.05 7.44
CA LYS A 264 -39.72 2.26 6.89
C LYS A 264 -40.36 0.93 6.48
N ASP A 265 -39.89 -0.18 7.02
CA ASP A 265 -40.36 -1.55 6.74
C ASP A 265 -40.29 -1.97 5.26
N ARG A 266 -39.42 -1.34 4.47
CA ARG A 266 -39.15 -1.75 3.08
C ARG A 266 -37.96 -2.71 3.04
N SER A 267 -37.98 -3.66 2.09
CA SER A 267 -36.87 -4.59 1.92
C SER A 267 -35.52 -3.86 1.80
N ALA A 268 -34.61 -4.20 2.69
CA ALA A 268 -33.24 -3.66 2.72
C ALA A 268 -32.21 -4.65 2.17
N VAL A 269 -32.64 -5.75 1.56
CA VAL A 269 -31.74 -6.82 1.09
C VAL A 269 -30.69 -6.33 0.10
N LYS A 270 -31.02 -5.32 -0.71
CA LYS A 270 -30.07 -4.69 -1.64
C LYS A 270 -28.93 -3.93 -0.96
N ALA A 271 -29.01 -3.71 0.38
CA ALA A 271 -27.93 -3.14 1.16
C ALA A 271 -26.84 -4.17 1.55
N TYR A 272 -26.90 -5.37 1.01
CA TYR A 272 -26.00 -6.46 1.37
C TYR A 272 -25.44 -7.19 0.14
N SER A 273 -24.19 -7.61 0.27
CA SER A 273 -23.51 -8.45 -0.72
C SER A 273 -22.91 -9.69 -0.04
N VAL A 274 -22.85 -10.78 -0.78
CA VAL A 274 -22.22 -12.03 -0.33
C VAL A 274 -20.75 -11.77 0.01
N GLY A 275 -20.28 -12.35 1.11
CA GLY A 275 -18.92 -12.17 1.62
C GLY A 275 -18.79 -11.08 2.67
N GLY A 276 -19.75 -10.14 2.77
CA GLY A 276 -19.78 -9.14 3.83
C GLY A 276 -20.06 -9.73 5.21
N TYR A 277 -19.83 -8.93 6.25
CA TYR A 277 -20.03 -9.33 7.64
C TYR A 277 -20.98 -8.36 8.35
N ILE A 278 -21.86 -8.89 9.19
CA ILE A 278 -22.80 -8.12 9.99
C ILE A 278 -22.67 -8.43 11.49
N LYS A 279 -23.21 -7.54 12.31
CA LYS A 279 -23.41 -7.71 13.75
C LYS A 279 -24.80 -7.22 14.16
N ASN A 280 -25.36 -7.81 15.20
CA ASN A 280 -26.57 -7.31 15.83
C ASN A 280 -26.21 -6.32 16.92
N THR A 281 -26.48 -5.03 16.68
CA THR A 281 -26.10 -3.95 17.59
C THR A 281 -27.10 -3.76 18.73
N THR A 282 -28.37 -4.16 18.56
CA THR A 282 -29.37 -4.11 19.61
C THR A 282 -29.01 -5.01 20.79
N LYS A 283 -28.49 -6.21 20.50
CA LYS A 283 -28.14 -7.21 21.51
C LYS A 283 -26.62 -7.36 21.71
N ASN A 284 -25.84 -6.55 21.04
CA ASN A 284 -24.37 -6.62 21.05
C ASN A 284 -23.83 -8.02 20.71
N LEU A 285 -24.41 -8.65 19.66
CA LEU A 285 -23.99 -9.96 19.18
C LEU A 285 -23.18 -9.81 17.90
N ASP A 286 -21.97 -10.31 17.93
CA ASP A 286 -21.01 -10.23 16.84
C ASP A 286 -20.30 -11.58 16.56
N ASN A 287 -20.93 -12.69 16.91
CA ASN A 287 -20.37 -14.03 16.73
C ASN A 287 -18.99 -14.17 17.41
N SER A 288 -18.92 -13.79 18.68
CA SER A 288 -17.69 -13.79 19.50
C SER A 288 -16.56 -12.96 18.90
N GLY A 289 -16.89 -11.80 18.35
CA GLY A 289 -15.92 -10.88 17.72
C GLY A 289 -15.59 -11.22 16.27
N ALA A 290 -16.20 -12.26 15.69
CA ALA A 290 -15.90 -12.69 14.34
C ALA A 290 -16.81 -12.06 13.26
N GLY A 291 -17.95 -11.46 13.65
CA GLY A 291 -19.02 -11.09 12.73
C GLY A 291 -19.76 -12.30 12.15
N TYR A 292 -20.95 -12.07 11.65
CA TYR A 292 -21.72 -13.07 10.92
C TYR A 292 -21.52 -12.87 9.43
N ARG A 293 -20.88 -13.84 8.75
CA ARG A 293 -20.60 -13.76 7.32
C ARG A 293 -21.87 -13.97 6.52
N ILE A 294 -22.13 -13.14 5.52
CA ILE A 294 -23.23 -13.31 4.57
C ILE A 294 -22.81 -14.31 3.50
N THR A 295 -23.57 -15.41 3.40
CA THR A 295 -23.31 -16.51 2.45
C THR A 295 -24.25 -16.48 1.26
N ALA A 296 -25.45 -15.90 1.40
CA ALA A 296 -26.37 -15.71 0.30
C ALA A 296 -27.24 -14.46 0.52
N VAL A 297 -27.71 -13.89 -0.58
CA VAL A 297 -28.64 -12.75 -0.62
C VAL A 297 -29.77 -13.12 -1.58
N ASP A 298 -31.03 -13.12 -1.10
CA ASP A 298 -32.21 -13.39 -1.91
C ASP A 298 -33.04 -12.11 -2.06
N PRO A 299 -32.96 -11.41 -3.21
CA PRO A 299 -33.68 -10.18 -3.45
C PRO A 299 -35.21 -10.40 -3.54
N VAL A 300 -35.67 -11.60 -3.91
CA VAL A 300 -37.07 -11.92 -4.07
C VAL A 300 -37.73 -12.18 -2.72
N ALA A 301 -37.08 -12.99 -1.88
CA ALA A 301 -37.54 -13.26 -0.52
C ALA A 301 -37.26 -12.10 0.46
N GLY A 302 -36.37 -11.15 0.10
CA GLY A 302 -35.97 -10.07 0.99
C GLY A 302 -35.10 -10.56 2.15
N THR A 303 -34.33 -11.67 1.95
CA THR A 303 -33.58 -12.34 3.01
C THR A 303 -32.09 -12.38 2.72
N ILE A 304 -31.31 -12.36 3.80
CA ILE A 304 -29.89 -12.71 3.78
C ILE A 304 -29.69 -14.01 4.56
N THR A 305 -28.77 -14.84 4.09
CA THR A 305 -28.31 -16.04 4.81
C THR A 305 -26.96 -15.75 5.41
N VAL A 306 -26.79 -16.08 6.70
CA VAL A 306 -25.53 -15.85 7.39
C VAL A 306 -24.93 -17.14 7.94
N GLU A 307 -23.62 -17.16 8.05
CA GLU A 307 -22.88 -18.24 8.70
C GLU A 307 -22.91 -18.04 10.23
N GLY A 308 -23.25 -19.10 10.95
CA GLY A 308 -23.29 -19.06 12.41
C GLY A 308 -24.71 -19.20 13.00
N THR A 309 -24.79 -19.15 14.33
CA THR A 309 -26.05 -19.33 15.07
C THR A 309 -26.69 -17.98 15.36
N ILE A 310 -27.91 -17.77 14.86
CA ILE A 310 -28.68 -16.52 15.00
C ILE A 310 -29.97 -16.67 15.82
N THR A 311 -30.10 -17.72 16.61
CA THR A 311 -31.29 -18.01 17.42
C THR A 311 -31.64 -16.90 18.42
N SER A 312 -30.67 -16.02 18.76
CA SER A 312 -30.91 -14.89 19.65
C SER A 312 -31.39 -13.62 18.94
N PHE A 313 -31.44 -13.60 17.61
CA PHE A 313 -31.94 -12.44 16.86
C PHE A 313 -33.48 -12.40 16.95
N ALA A 314 -34.05 -11.21 17.01
CA ALA A 314 -35.48 -10.99 17.14
C ALA A 314 -35.96 -9.86 16.23
N ASP A 315 -37.25 -9.81 16.02
CA ASP A 315 -37.92 -8.73 15.29
C ASP A 315 -37.55 -7.35 15.86
N GLY A 316 -37.23 -6.42 14.96
CA GLY A 316 -36.79 -5.08 15.31
C GLY A 316 -35.32 -4.94 15.73
N ASP A 317 -34.55 -6.03 15.82
CA ASP A 317 -33.13 -5.94 16.10
C ASP A 317 -32.38 -5.18 14.99
N GLN A 318 -31.53 -4.23 15.35
CA GLN A 318 -30.71 -3.49 14.39
C GLN A 318 -29.46 -4.30 14.02
N LEU A 319 -29.24 -4.39 12.72
CA LEU A 319 -28.05 -4.96 12.12
C LEU A 319 -27.17 -3.85 11.54
N ASP A 320 -25.90 -3.88 11.86
CA ASP A 320 -24.88 -3.01 11.27
C ASP A 320 -23.78 -3.87 10.62
N ALA A 321 -23.07 -3.29 9.65
CA ALA A 321 -21.87 -3.89 9.12
C ALA A 321 -20.83 -4.11 10.23
N TRP A 322 -20.19 -5.28 10.22
CA TRP A 322 -19.13 -5.62 11.16
C TRP A 322 -17.76 -5.34 10.56
N THR A 323 -16.85 -4.86 11.39
CA THR A 323 -15.41 -4.74 11.11
C THR A 323 -14.63 -5.05 12.38
N PRO A 324 -13.37 -5.52 12.29
CA PRO A 324 -12.55 -5.76 13.46
C PRO A 324 -12.29 -4.47 14.22
N LEU A 325 -12.14 -4.57 15.54
CA LEU A 325 -11.64 -3.48 16.35
C LEU A 325 -10.15 -3.29 16.03
N SER A 326 -9.76 -2.08 15.67
CA SER A 326 -8.42 -1.79 15.17
C SER A 326 -7.86 -0.53 15.79
N SER A 327 -6.56 -0.51 15.98
CA SER A 327 -5.80 0.66 16.42
C SER A 327 -4.66 0.93 15.45
N PRO A 328 -4.32 2.20 15.22
CA PRO A 328 -3.18 2.55 14.37
C PRO A 328 -1.89 1.92 14.88
N VAL A 329 -1.07 1.41 13.99
CA VAL A 329 0.29 0.93 14.30
C VAL A 329 1.24 2.12 14.23
N GLY A 330 1.99 2.36 15.30
CA GLY A 330 3.02 3.40 15.36
C GLY A 330 2.53 4.82 15.12
N GLU A 331 3.47 5.74 15.01
CA GLU A 331 3.24 7.15 14.68
C GLU A 331 3.58 7.44 13.21
N PRO A 332 2.97 8.46 12.58
CA PRO A 332 3.35 8.88 11.23
C PRO A 332 4.82 9.30 11.17
N LEU A 333 5.53 8.88 10.12
CA LEU A 333 6.88 9.38 9.88
C LEU A 333 6.84 10.86 9.52
N GLU A 334 7.77 11.63 10.09
CA GLU A 334 7.88 13.06 9.82
C GLU A 334 8.71 13.31 8.56
N SER A 335 8.17 14.06 7.60
CA SER A 335 8.88 14.43 6.36
C SER A 335 10.15 15.26 6.63
N ARG A 336 10.17 16.13 7.65
CA ARG A 336 11.35 16.94 8.02
C ARG A 336 12.58 16.10 8.42
N ARG A 337 12.40 14.81 8.70
CA ARG A 337 13.45 13.86 9.05
C ARG A 337 13.87 12.99 7.86
N ALA A 338 13.40 13.33 6.66
CA ALA A 338 13.84 12.65 5.45
C ALA A 338 15.27 13.08 5.07
N SER A 339 15.98 12.17 4.45
CA SER A 339 17.29 12.41 3.82
C SER A 339 17.33 11.72 2.47
N ILE A 340 18.05 12.31 1.53
CA ILE A 340 18.25 11.72 0.23
C ILE A 340 19.76 11.63 -0.03
N TYR A 341 20.17 10.53 -0.65
CA TYR A 341 21.52 10.32 -1.11
C TYR A 341 21.47 10.17 -2.63
N ILE A 342 22.23 11.00 -3.33
CA ILE A 342 22.35 11.03 -4.78
C ILE A 342 23.81 10.74 -5.11
N ASP A 343 24.07 9.67 -5.82
CA ASP A 343 25.44 9.21 -6.12
C ASP A 343 26.34 9.13 -4.85
N GLY A 344 25.75 8.58 -3.77
CA GLY A 344 26.40 8.43 -2.48
C GLY A 344 26.57 9.74 -1.68
N GLN A 345 26.22 10.90 -2.21
CA GLN A 345 26.31 12.19 -1.54
C GLN A 345 24.97 12.64 -0.97
N VAL A 346 24.98 13.33 0.16
CA VAL A 346 23.75 13.88 0.75
C VAL A 346 23.17 14.96 -0.16
N GLY A 347 22.04 14.66 -0.77
CA GLY A 347 21.29 15.57 -1.62
C GLY A 347 20.53 16.62 -0.80
N ARG A 348 20.39 17.81 -1.35
CA ARG A 348 19.63 18.93 -0.76
C ARG A 348 18.42 19.21 -1.62
N ILE A 349 17.35 18.42 -1.42
CA ILE A 349 16.08 18.61 -2.11
C ILE A 349 15.12 19.42 -1.24
N ARG A 350 14.23 20.13 -1.88
CA ARG A 350 13.14 20.89 -1.27
C ARG A 350 11.84 20.09 -1.22
N GLU A 351 11.53 19.49 -2.35
CA GLU A 351 10.35 18.66 -2.55
C GLU A 351 10.57 17.69 -3.71
N GLY A 352 9.73 16.69 -3.81
CA GLY A 352 9.75 15.72 -4.89
C GLY A 352 8.69 14.66 -4.70
N SER A 353 8.63 13.73 -5.62
CA SER A 353 7.81 12.54 -5.51
C SER A 353 8.51 11.33 -6.13
N LEU A 354 8.17 10.16 -5.62
CA LEU A 354 8.52 8.89 -6.22
C LEU A 354 7.22 8.21 -6.60
N SER A 355 7.04 7.97 -7.89
CA SER A 355 5.86 7.34 -8.45
C SER A 355 6.18 5.93 -8.94
N MET A 356 5.38 4.98 -8.50
CA MET A 356 5.45 3.59 -8.88
C MET A 356 4.12 3.20 -9.55
N GLY A 357 4.07 3.34 -10.87
CA GLY A 357 2.99 2.84 -11.72
C GLY A 357 3.15 1.35 -11.96
N THR A 358 2.15 0.58 -11.57
CA THR A 358 2.10 -0.88 -11.72
C THR A 358 0.77 -1.27 -12.35
N PRO A 359 0.45 -0.80 -13.57
CA PRO A 359 -0.86 -0.97 -14.14
C PRO A 359 -1.21 -2.45 -14.34
N ALA A 360 -2.50 -2.75 -14.30
CA ALA A 360 -3.05 -4.06 -14.55
C ALA A 360 -4.22 -3.93 -15.53
N GLU A 361 -4.32 -4.85 -16.45
CA GLU A 361 -5.43 -4.96 -17.37
C GLU A 361 -6.40 -6.03 -16.86
N PHE A 362 -7.65 -5.63 -16.67
CA PHE A 362 -8.70 -6.53 -16.20
C PHE A 362 -9.40 -7.15 -17.41
N LEU A 363 -9.30 -8.48 -17.49
CA LEU A 363 -9.87 -9.24 -18.59
C LEU A 363 -11.36 -9.51 -18.35
N GLN A 364 -12.19 -9.32 -19.36
CA GLN A 364 -13.59 -9.59 -19.32
C GLN A 364 -14.01 -10.48 -20.50
N GLU A 365 -14.70 -11.57 -20.20
CA GLU A 365 -15.18 -12.51 -21.21
C GLU A 365 -16.68 -12.33 -21.45
N ILE A 366 -17.14 -12.81 -22.62
CA ILE A 366 -18.56 -12.74 -22.96
C ILE A 366 -19.37 -13.60 -21.99
N GLY A 367 -20.31 -12.97 -21.29
CA GLY A 367 -21.17 -13.62 -20.31
C GLY A 367 -20.79 -13.33 -18.87
N ASP A 368 -19.64 -12.70 -18.65
CA ASP A 368 -19.23 -12.25 -17.31
C ASP A 368 -19.79 -10.88 -17.00
N GLU A 369 -20.43 -10.74 -15.84
CA GLU A 369 -20.92 -9.47 -15.32
C GLU A 369 -19.79 -8.60 -14.82
N TYR A 370 -18.71 -9.20 -14.28
CA TYR A 370 -17.53 -8.56 -13.69
C TYR A 370 -16.25 -9.10 -14.34
N PRO A 371 -15.15 -8.34 -14.31
CA PRO A 371 -13.86 -8.83 -14.78
C PRO A 371 -13.41 -10.10 -14.07
N GLY A 372 -12.93 -11.10 -14.81
CA GLY A 372 -12.51 -12.40 -14.27
C GLY A 372 -11.11 -12.38 -13.70
N GLU A 373 -10.13 -11.87 -14.44
CA GLU A 373 -8.72 -11.85 -14.06
C GLU A 373 -8.08 -10.49 -14.33
N ALA A 374 -7.00 -10.20 -13.62
CA ALA A 374 -6.15 -9.05 -13.87
C ALA A 374 -4.75 -9.50 -14.29
N VAL A 375 -4.31 -9.01 -15.46
CA VAL A 375 -2.97 -9.25 -16.00
C VAL A 375 -2.10 -8.04 -15.74
N ASP A 376 -0.95 -8.25 -15.12
CA ASP A 376 0.00 -7.19 -14.84
C ASP A 376 0.72 -6.76 -16.12
N THR A 377 0.81 -5.46 -16.33
CA THR A 377 1.50 -4.87 -17.48
C THR A 377 2.83 -4.24 -17.07
N LYS A 378 3.49 -3.56 -18.02
CA LYS A 378 4.79 -2.95 -17.79
C LYS A 378 4.74 -1.90 -16.66
N ARG A 379 5.66 -2.01 -15.71
CA ARG A 379 5.83 -1.02 -14.65
C ARG A 379 6.44 0.28 -15.16
N GLU A 380 6.00 1.38 -14.59
CA GLU A 380 6.52 2.71 -14.85
C GLU A 380 6.97 3.33 -13.54
N LEU A 381 8.28 3.49 -13.39
CA LEU A 381 8.90 3.97 -12.17
C LEU A 381 9.59 5.30 -12.44
N SER A 382 9.25 6.32 -11.70
CA SER A 382 9.85 7.65 -11.86
C SER A 382 10.07 8.35 -10.52
N ILE A 383 11.07 9.22 -10.50
CA ILE A 383 11.35 10.11 -9.38
C ILE A 383 11.41 11.54 -9.88
N THR A 384 10.81 12.46 -9.14
CA THR A 384 10.96 13.90 -9.36
C THR A 384 11.62 14.53 -8.14
N MET A 385 12.49 15.50 -8.35
CA MET A 385 13.22 16.18 -7.30
C MET A 385 13.36 17.66 -7.65
N ASN A 386 12.94 18.53 -6.74
CA ASN A 386 13.13 19.97 -6.83
C ASN A 386 14.16 20.43 -5.78
N SER A 387 15.12 21.24 -6.16
CA SER A 387 16.12 21.83 -5.27
C SER A 387 16.37 23.29 -5.60
N PHE A 388 16.96 24.06 -4.68
CA PHE A 388 17.47 25.38 -5.03
C PHE A 388 18.72 25.25 -5.89
N PHE A 389 18.77 26.03 -7.00
CA PHE A 389 19.95 26.07 -7.86
C PHE A 389 21.12 26.78 -7.18
N ARG A 390 22.27 26.14 -7.18
CA ARG A 390 23.53 26.67 -6.60
C ARG A 390 24.64 26.65 -7.64
N GLY A 391 25.71 27.40 -7.37
CA GLY A 391 26.82 27.50 -8.30
C GLY A 391 27.49 26.16 -8.67
N ASP A 392 27.50 25.22 -7.73
CA ASP A 392 28.04 23.88 -7.93
C ASP A 392 27.17 22.97 -8.79
N ASP A 393 25.87 23.29 -8.89
CA ASP A 393 24.90 22.51 -9.66
C ASP A 393 25.05 22.72 -11.18
N ALA A 394 25.82 23.70 -11.62
CA ALA A 394 26.05 23.97 -13.04
C ALA A 394 26.70 22.79 -13.79
N ALA A 395 27.51 21.98 -13.09
CA ALA A 395 28.13 20.79 -13.67
C ALA A 395 27.08 19.68 -13.96
N GLU A 396 25.97 19.63 -13.22
CA GLU A 396 24.89 18.64 -13.44
C GLU A 396 24.11 18.90 -14.72
N LEU A 397 23.99 20.17 -15.15
CA LEU A 397 23.35 20.53 -16.41
C LEU A 397 24.06 19.86 -17.60
N GLY A 398 25.39 19.83 -17.58
CA GLY A 398 26.18 19.15 -18.60
C GLY A 398 26.01 17.62 -18.58
N LYS A 399 26.00 17.03 -17.40
CA LYS A 399 25.78 15.58 -17.24
C LYS A 399 24.39 15.15 -17.72
N GLY A 400 23.35 15.95 -17.47
CA GLY A 400 21.98 15.67 -17.92
C GLY A 400 21.85 15.54 -19.42
N TYR A 401 22.70 16.21 -20.18
CA TYR A 401 22.72 16.13 -21.63
C TYR A 401 23.14 14.74 -22.15
N ASP A 402 24.03 14.06 -21.43
CA ASP A 402 24.53 12.73 -21.78
C ASP A 402 23.66 11.58 -21.23
N GLY A 403 22.60 11.89 -20.47
CA GLY A 403 21.66 10.90 -19.91
C GLY A 403 22.34 9.96 -18.93
N TYR A 404 23.03 10.49 -17.93
CA TYR A 404 23.76 9.72 -16.93
C TYR A 404 22.85 8.95 -15.98
N GLU A 405 23.32 7.81 -15.49
CA GLU A 405 22.65 6.96 -14.52
C GLU A 405 23.35 7.11 -13.15
N ILE A 406 22.55 7.26 -12.10
CA ILE A 406 23.05 7.42 -10.73
C ILE A 406 22.23 6.58 -9.75
N PRO A 407 22.84 6.07 -8.68
CA PRO A 407 22.10 5.50 -7.56
C PRO A 407 21.45 6.61 -6.73
N VAL A 408 20.20 6.36 -6.31
CA VAL A 408 19.47 7.25 -5.42
C VAL A 408 18.89 6.46 -4.26
N VAL A 409 19.07 6.96 -3.04
CA VAL A 409 18.45 6.42 -1.84
C VAL A 409 17.67 7.53 -1.14
N VAL A 410 16.38 7.33 -0.97
CA VAL A 410 15.49 8.21 -0.19
C VAL A 410 15.21 7.54 1.14
N ARG A 411 15.47 8.23 2.25
CA ARG A 411 15.24 7.70 3.59
C ARG A 411 14.28 8.60 4.35
N PHE A 412 13.25 8.00 4.95
CA PHE A 412 12.27 8.65 5.81
C PHE A 412 12.46 8.18 7.26
N GLY A 413 12.60 9.14 8.19
CA GLY A 413 12.89 8.86 9.59
C GLY A 413 14.40 8.87 9.90
N LYS A 414 14.72 8.93 11.19
CA LYS A 414 16.11 8.92 11.70
C LYS A 414 16.32 7.96 12.85
N GLU A 415 15.26 7.59 13.54
CA GLU A 415 15.31 6.75 14.74
C GLU A 415 15.39 5.29 14.34
N ALA A 416 16.23 4.53 15.02
CA ALA A 416 16.35 3.09 14.83
C ALA A 416 14.99 2.39 15.01
N GLY A 417 14.64 1.50 14.09
CA GLY A 417 13.36 0.80 14.05
C GLY A 417 12.17 1.65 13.56
N LYS A 418 12.39 2.93 13.23
CA LYS A 418 11.39 3.87 12.70
C LYS A 418 11.87 4.55 11.43
N THR A 419 12.55 3.81 10.58
CA THR A 419 13.10 4.32 9.32
C THR A 419 12.64 3.45 8.17
N LEU A 420 12.19 4.10 7.10
CA LEU A 420 11.95 3.48 5.81
C LEU A 420 12.89 4.11 4.79
N SER A 421 13.59 3.30 4.03
CA SER A 421 14.36 3.77 2.89
C SER A 421 13.88 3.16 1.58
N ILE A 422 14.00 3.93 0.52
CA ILE A 422 13.71 3.50 -0.84
C ILE A 422 14.99 3.63 -1.63
N GLY A 423 15.51 2.51 -2.10
CA GLY A 423 16.78 2.44 -2.80
C GLY A 423 16.59 2.09 -4.28
N MET A 424 17.32 2.79 -5.13
CA MET A 424 17.33 2.64 -6.57
C MET A 424 18.77 2.67 -7.05
N ASP A 425 19.25 1.60 -7.68
CA ASP A 425 20.65 1.53 -8.13
C ASP A 425 20.89 2.34 -9.42
N ARG A 426 19.85 2.43 -10.26
CA ARG A 426 19.97 3.04 -11.59
C ARG A 426 18.81 3.99 -11.84
N VAL A 427 19.04 5.27 -11.66
CA VAL A 427 18.11 6.33 -12.03
C VAL A 427 18.69 7.09 -13.21
N LYS A 428 18.05 6.98 -14.36
CA LYS A 428 18.42 7.74 -15.55
C LYS A 428 17.80 9.12 -15.47
N MET A 429 18.62 10.10 -15.16
CA MET A 429 18.17 11.49 -15.02
C MET A 429 17.96 12.13 -16.37
N SER A 430 16.89 12.89 -16.51
CA SER A 430 16.68 13.81 -17.62
C SER A 430 17.52 15.08 -17.44
N MET A 431 17.65 15.87 -18.49
CA MET A 431 18.26 17.20 -18.40
C MET A 431 17.46 18.04 -17.39
N PRO A 432 18.12 18.59 -16.36
CA PRO A 432 17.45 19.42 -15.37
C PRO A 432 16.88 20.72 -15.97
N GLU A 433 15.73 21.14 -15.48
CA GLU A 433 15.11 22.42 -15.84
C GLU A 433 15.38 23.47 -14.77
N ILE A 434 15.76 24.68 -15.20
CA ILE A 434 15.94 25.82 -14.30
C ILE A 434 14.61 26.56 -14.21
N GLY A 435 14.02 26.53 -13.02
CA GLY A 435 12.80 27.28 -12.67
C GLY A 435 13.11 28.54 -11.88
N VAL A 436 12.07 29.33 -11.60
CA VAL A 436 12.12 30.50 -10.71
C VAL A 436 11.02 30.38 -9.67
N ASP A 437 11.39 30.43 -8.39
CA ASP A 437 10.44 30.48 -7.29
C ASP A 437 10.73 31.70 -6.39
N GLY A 438 9.90 32.73 -6.53
CA GLY A 438 10.08 34.01 -5.86
C GLY A 438 11.41 34.69 -6.24
N ALA A 439 12.30 34.84 -5.29
CA ALA A 439 13.64 35.44 -5.47
C ALA A 439 14.76 34.41 -5.75
N SER A 440 14.41 33.12 -5.87
CA SER A 440 15.37 32.02 -5.97
C SER A 440 15.22 31.27 -7.28
N TYR A 441 16.32 30.79 -7.82
CA TYR A 441 16.29 29.81 -8.90
C TYR A 441 16.14 28.40 -8.32
N THR A 442 15.34 27.57 -8.98
CA THR A 442 15.14 26.15 -8.67
C THR A 442 15.70 25.29 -9.79
N LEU A 443 16.00 24.05 -9.45
CA LEU A 443 16.44 23.03 -10.38
C LEU A 443 15.51 21.83 -10.25
N ASP A 444 14.73 21.57 -11.31
CA ASP A 444 13.80 20.47 -11.39
C ASP A 444 14.44 19.31 -12.13
N ARG A 445 14.47 18.15 -11.48
CA ARG A 445 15.05 16.92 -12.00
C ARG A 445 13.97 15.84 -12.05
N THR A 446 13.90 15.16 -13.18
CA THR A 446 13.07 13.97 -13.35
C THR A 446 13.97 12.81 -13.75
N GLY A 447 13.73 11.65 -13.16
CA GLY A 447 14.47 10.44 -13.47
C GLY A 447 13.59 9.24 -13.68
N ALA A 448 13.91 8.41 -14.68
CA ALA A 448 13.33 7.10 -14.87
C ALA A 448 14.14 6.08 -14.07
N ILE A 449 13.47 5.27 -13.26
CA ILE A 449 14.11 4.23 -12.45
C ILE A 449 14.21 2.96 -13.29
N LEU A 450 15.40 2.42 -13.41
CA LEU A 450 15.73 1.29 -14.30
C LEU A 450 16.24 0.10 -13.50
N GLY A 451 15.79 -1.10 -13.84
CA GLY A 451 16.36 -2.35 -13.37
C GLY A 451 17.47 -2.86 -14.29
N ALA A 452 18.47 -3.53 -13.74
CA ALA A 452 19.49 -4.22 -14.50
C ALA A 452 18.99 -5.56 -15.05
N LYS A 453 18.16 -6.27 -14.27
CA LYS A 453 17.58 -7.58 -14.60
C LYS A 453 16.03 -7.58 -14.65
N GLY A 454 15.41 -6.41 -14.48
CA GLY A 454 13.95 -6.21 -14.56
C GLY A 454 13.27 -6.09 -13.19
N GLU A 455 13.54 -6.98 -12.22
CA GLU A 455 12.91 -6.94 -10.90
C GLU A 455 13.79 -6.30 -9.81
N ASP A 456 14.85 -5.63 -10.17
CA ASP A 456 15.85 -5.01 -9.29
C ASP A 456 15.89 -3.49 -9.39
N ALA A 457 14.86 -2.87 -9.95
CA ALA A 457 14.83 -1.42 -10.16
C ALA A 457 14.64 -0.63 -8.85
N LEU A 458 13.83 -1.15 -7.94
CA LEU A 458 13.40 -0.46 -6.72
C LEU A 458 13.38 -1.42 -5.53
N TYR A 459 13.84 -0.94 -4.39
CA TYR A 459 13.78 -1.63 -3.10
C TYR A 459 13.15 -0.71 -2.05
N ILE A 460 12.14 -1.20 -1.33
CA ILE A 460 11.58 -0.51 -0.16
C ILE A 460 12.05 -1.26 1.07
N VAL A 461 12.78 -0.57 1.95
CA VAL A 461 13.51 -1.18 3.06
C VAL A 461 13.01 -0.61 4.38
N GLN A 462 12.45 -1.46 5.22
CA GLN A 462 12.04 -1.14 6.59
C GLN A 462 13.21 -1.50 7.52
N GLU A 463 13.87 -0.47 8.06
CA GLU A 463 15.02 -0.57 8.97
C GLU A 463 14.59 -0.78 10.44
#